data_dacb0c779b8be67bec1f38fd0d0c98d2
#
_entry.id   dacb0c779b8be67bec1f38fd0d0c98d2
#
_cell.length_a   1.000
_cell.length_b   1.000
_cell.length_c   1.000
_cell.angle_alpha   90.00
_cell.angle_beta   90.00
_cell.angle_gamma   90.00
#
_symmetry.space_group_name_H-M   'P 1'
#
loop_
_entity.id
_entity.type
_entity.pdbx_description
1 polymer ?
#
loop_
_entity_poly.entity_id
_entity_poly.type
_entity_poly.pdbx_seq_one_letter_code
_entity_poly.pdbx_strand_id
1 'polypeptide(L)'
;MTFMQANKKRTGWIGTLLLLIFHTGMAQSPTNTPLAPMSLTAKEAVDYALANQATVRNAKLDELIQLAKNKEVSGMALPQLSGAGSFQHNPIVQKQLIDASNFSDTVPKGTLVPFAFGLKFNVLGEVKFSQVLFDPSVLVALQARKTLEELSHRGVQKAEIDVKVNVYKSYYNVLSARKALTILRGNLTTLEKLLGETRETYKNGLVEKLDVDRLVVQLTNLRTEEIKLQNLSEVGLAALKYSMGMPMKQELTLTDTLSLAEIKSAVAVEKFDYSQRIEYQLLESQKKAYEYDLKRYKYNALPILSLFGTGGVSRASDVFNYFDNQTWYGYVGYGVNLSFNIFTGFQRKRKVDQAFLQVKKTEVSIEDAKLGIDLEQTQSTSNLRNNIVALEAQESNMQLAQEVYNTTQIKYKEGVGSSVEMSNAENDLLTAQNNYFTALYNASVSRIDYLKAYGKL
;
A
#
# COMPACT_ATOMS: atom_id res chain seq x y z
N MET A 1 -6.92 -9.97 85.31
CA MET A 1 -7.98 -10.33 84.38
C MET A 1 -7.41 -10.15 83.00
N THR A 2 -6.75 -11.17 82.40
CA THR A 2 -7.31 -12.20 81.53
C THR A 2 -7.83 -11.61 80.23
N PHE A 3 -7.13 -11.77 79.17
CA PHE A 3 -7.25 -12.66 78.00
C PHE A 3 -6.27 -12.18 76.95
N MET A 4 -5.24 -12.91 76.69
CA MET A 4 -5.09 -14.06 75.72
C MET A 4 -5.08 -13.66 74.24
N GLN A 5 -3.86 -13.74 73.69
CA GLN A 5 -3.45 -14.57 72.54
C GLN A 5 -4.30 -14.54 71.24
N ALA A 6 -3.62 -14.21 70.13
CA ALA A 6 -3.52 -15.02 68.90
C ALA A 6 -2.67 -14.24 67.89
N ASN A 7 -1.44 -14.50 67.73
CA ASN A 7 -0.70 -15.49 66.93
C ASN A 7 -1.36 -15.90 65.61
N LYS A 8 -0.81 -15.49 64.48
CA LYS A 8 -0.39 -16.39 63.39
C LYS A 8 -0.13 -15.65 62.07
N LYS A 9 1.12 -15.66 61.66
CA LYS A 9 1.60 -16.14 60.38
C LYS A 9 0.76 -15.80 59.15
N ARG A 10 1.24 -14.86 58.33
CA ARG A 10 1.10 -14.94 56.86
C ARG A 10 2.42 -14.53 56.18
N THR A 11 3.40 -15.41 56.40
CA THR A 11 4.50 -15.58 55.44
C THR A 11 4.02 -16.48 54.31
N GLY A 12 4.30 -16.11 53.11
CA GLY A 12 4.20 -16.98 51.95
C GLY A 12 3.01 -16.69 51.06
N TRP A 13 3.28 -16.03 49.96
CA TRP A 13 2.67 -16.24 48.61
C TRP A 13 3.15 -15.15 47.66
N ILE A 14 4.47 -15.09 47.46
CA ILE A 14 5.08 -14.52 46.26
C ILE A 14 6.12 -15.50 45.78
N GLY A 15 5.67 -16.56 45.24
CA GLY A 15 6.49 -17.58 44.64
C GLY A 15 5.58 -18.58 43.97
N THR A 16 5.61 -18.65 42.70
CA THR A 16 4.87 -19.60 41.84
C THR A 16 3.69 -19.01 41.10
N LEU A 17 3.94 -18.42 39.95
CA LEU A 17 3.11 -18.57 38.74
C LEU A 17 3.90 -18.17 37.50
N LEU A 18 4.97 -18.89 37.23
CA LEU A 18 5.52 -19.03 35.88
C LEU A 18 5.07 -20.42 35.40
N LEU A 19 3.77 -20.55 35.19
CA LEU A 19 3.18 -21.67 34.47
C LEU A 19 3.33 -21.39 32.98
N LEU A 20 4.35 -21.96 32.37
CA LEU A 20 4.50 -22.16 30.93
C LEU A 20 3.23 -22.84 30.40
N ILE A 21 2.31 -22.08 29.85
CA ILE A 21 1.26 -22.61 28.99
C ILE A 21 1.92 -22.90 27.63
N PHE A 22 2.45 -24.12 27.49
CA PHE A 22 2.68 -24.74 26.19
C PHE A 22 1.31 -24.92 25.53
N HIS A 23 0.86 -23.93 24.77
CA HIS A 23 -0.16 -24.18 23.78
C HIS A 23 0.50 -25.00 22.68
N THR A 24 0.22 -26.30 22.67
CA THR A 24 0.39 -27.14 21.49
C THR A 24 -0.52 -26.55 20.41
N GLY A 25 0.03 -25.63 19.62
CA GLY A 25 -0.58 -25.21 18.38
C GLY A 25 -0.66 -26.47 17.50
N MET A 26 -1.84 -27.07 17.41
CA MET A 26 -2.14 -28.00 16.32
C MET A 26 -1.93 -27.21 15.04
N ALA A 27 -0.82 -27.47 14.37
CA ALA A 27 -0.62 -27.07 12.99
C ALA A 27 -1.76 -27.70 12.18
N GLN A 28 -2.81 -26.94 11.94
CA GLN A 28 -3.79 -27.28 10.93
C GLN A 28 -3.04 -27.29 9.61
N SER A 29 -2.75 -28.48 9.10
CA SER A 29 -2.33 -28.67 7.72
C SER A 29 -3.31 -27.91 6.85
N PRO A 30 -2.86 -27.08 5.89
CA PRO A 30 -3.76 -26.41 4.98
C PRO A 30 -4.52 -27.51 4.23
N THR A 31 -5.79 -27.66 4.55
CA THR A 31 -6.71 -28.50 3.76
C THR A 31 -6.70 -27.94 2.35
N ASN A 32 -6.12 -28.68 1.41
CA ASN A 32 -6.17 -28.43 -0.03
C ASN A 32 -7.62 -28.68 -0.53
N THR A 33 -8.55 -27.86 -0.07
CA THR A 33 -9.90 -27.86 -0.64
C THR A 33 -9.76 -27.29 -2.05
N PRO A 34 -10.20 -27.99 -3.10
CA PRO A 34 -10.22 -27.44 -4.44
C PRO A 34 -11.03 -26.15 -4.41
N LEU A 35 -10.38 -25.04 -4.81
CA LEU A 35 -11.05 -23.75 -4.90
C LEU A 35 -12.13 -23.84 -5.99
N ALA A 36 -13.39 -23.52 -5.66
CA ALA A 36 -14.49 -23.59 -6.62
C ALA A 36 -14.21 -22.64 -7.81
N PRO A 37 -14.52 -23.06 -9.06
CA PRO A 37 -14.38 -22.19 -10.23
C PRO A 37 -15.14 -20.87 -10.04
N MET A 38 -14.53 -19.74 -10.40
CA MET A 38 -15.15 -18.43 -10.31
C MET A 38 -15.39 -17.88 -11.71
N SER A 39 -16.59 -17.31 -11.92
CA SER A 39 -16.96 -16.59 -13.15
C SER A 39 -17.21 -15.14 -12.78
N LEU A 40 -16.44 -14.21 -13.37
CA LEU A 40 -16.48 -12.81 -12.98
C LEU A 40 -16.65 -11.89 -14.20
N THR A 41 -17.49 -10.88 -14.03
CA THR A 41 -17.51 -9.68 -14.85
C THR A 41 -16.34 -8.75 -14.51
N ALA A 42 -16.06 -7.75 -15.33
CA ALA A 42 -15.01 -6.76 -15.06
C ALA A 42 -15.25 -6.02 -13.73
N LYS A 43 -16.51 -5.69 -13.42
CA LYS A 43 -16.88 -5.03 -12.18
C LYS A 43 -16.65 -5.95 -10.97
N GLU A 44 -17.09 -7.20 -11.02
CA GLU A 44 -16.89 -8.17 -9.95
C GLU A 44 -15.41 -8.50 -9.74
N ALA A 45 -14.60 -8.53 -10.82
CA ALA A 45 -13.15 -8.68 -10.74
C ALA A 45 -12.49 -7.50 -9.99
N VAL A 46 -12.95 -6.28 -10.22
CA VAL A 46 -12.53 -5.09 -9.49
C VAL A 46 -12.95 -5.18 -8.01
N ASP A 47 -14.20 -5.53 -7.73
CA ASP A 47 -14.70 -5.65 -6.35
C ASP A 47 -13.91 -6.71 -5.57
N TYR A 48 -13.61 -7.84 -6.20
CA TYR A 48 -12.73 -8.86 -5.63
C TYR A 48 -11.33 -8.31 -5.33
N ALA A 49 -10.75 -7.56 -6.27
CA ALA A 49 -9.41 -6.98 -6.11
C ALA A 49 -9.35 -5.96 -4.97
N LEU A 50 -10.36 -5.10 -4.81
CA LEU A 50 -10.45 -4.13 -3.71
C LEU A 50 -10.50 -4.79 -2.33
N ALA A 51 -11.00 -6.02 -2.25
CA ALA A 51 -11.03 -6.80 -1.02
C ALA A 51 -9.72 -7.56 -0.75
N ASN A 52 -9.04 -8.05 -1.80
CA ASN A 52 -7.98 -9.04 -1.65
C ASN A 52 -6.58 -8.56 -2.05
N GLN A 53 -6.48 -7.55 -2.92
CA GLN A 53 -5.20 -7.08 -3.46
C GLN A 53 -4.32 -6.44 -2.36
N ALA A 54 -3.05 -6.85 -2.29
CA ALA A 54 -2.14 -6.46 -1.22
C ALA A 54 -1.94 -4.94 -1.12
N THR A 55 -1.93 -4.22 -2.24
CA THR A 55 -1.76 -2.76 -2.25
C THR A 55 -2.88 -2.04 -1.49
N VAL A 56 -4.14 -2.43 -1.73
CA VAL A 56 -5.30 -1.86 -1.03
C VAL A 56 -5.30 -2.27 0.45
N ARG A 57 -5.01 -3.54 0.73
CA ARG A 57 -4.92 -4.03 2.12
C ARG A 57 -3.84 -3.30 2.91
N ASN A 58 -2.66 -3.10 2.33
CA ASN A 58 -1.58 -2.36 2.96
C ASN A 58 -1.96 -0.89 3.19
N ALA A 59 -2.58 -0.22 2.21
CA ALA A 59 -3.06 1.15 2.38
C ALA A 59 -4.10 1.27 3.53
N LYS A 60 -5.01 0.30 3.68
CA LYS A 60 -5.95 0.23 4.82
C LYS A 60 -5.23 -0.01 6.15
N LEU A 61 -4.17 -0.81 6.17
CA LEU A 61 -3.32 -0.99 7.36
C LEU A 61 -2.58 0.31 7.70
N ASP A 62 -2.07 1.05 6.71
CA ASP A 62 -1.44 2.35 6.93
C ASP A 62 -2.41 3.38 7.53
N GLU A 63 -3.69 3.35 7.12
CA GLU A 63 -4.75 4.16 7.74
C GLU A 63 -4.95 3.78 9.22
N LEU A 64 -5.00 2.48 9.54
CA LEU A 64 -5.10 2.00 10.92
C LEU A 64 -3.86 2.36 11.76
N ILE A 65 -2.67 2.31 11.16
CA ILE A 65 -1.41 2.76 11.80
C ILE A 65 -1.51 4.25 12.10
N GLN A 66 -2.02 5.08 11.18
CA GLN A 66 -2.20 6.51 11.43
C GLN A 66 -3.22 6.78 12.55
N LEU A 67 -4.32 6.02 12.61
CA LEU A 67 -5.27 6.09 13.72
C LEU A 67 -4.63 5.73 15.06
N ALA A 68 -3.76 4.71 15.08
CA ALA A 68 -3.01 4.33 16.27
C ALA A 68 -2.04 5.44 16.71
N LYS A 69 -1.31 6.06 15.77
CA LYS A 69 -0.44 7.22 16.03
C LYS A 69 -1.23 8.41 16.58
N ASN A 70 -2.43 8.66 16.05
CA ASN A 70 -3.32 9.71 16.57
C ASN A 70 -3.74 9.45 18.04
N LYS A 71 -3.96 8.17 18.41
CA LYS A 71 -4.24 7.77 19.80
C LYS A 71 -3.00 7.89 20.68
N GLU A 72 -1.82 7.52 20.17
CA GLU A 72 -0.52 7.71 20.87
C GLU A 72 -0.29 9.18 21.20
N VAL A 73 -0.48 10.09 20.23
CA VAL A 73 -0.40 11.55 20.48
C VAL A 73 -1.40 12.00 21.51
N SER A 74 -2.61 11.43 21.52
CA SER A 74 -3.60 11.71 22.57
C SER A 74 -3.14 11.23 23.94
N GLY A 75 -2.42 10.12 24.00
CA GLY A 75 -1.82 9.55 25.20
C GLY A 75 -0.77 10.46 25.83
N MET A 76 -0.07 11.30 25.03
CA MET A 76 0.90 12.28 25.57
C MET A 76 0.26 13.33 26.47
N ALA A 77 -1.03 13.61 26.30
CA ALA A 77 -1.78 14.51 27.14
C ALA A 77 -2.32 13.86 28.42
N LEU A 78 -2.17 12.55 28.59
CA LEU A 78 -2.60 11.81 29.78
C LEU A 78 -1.48 11.71 30.81
N PRO A 79 -1.81 11.43 32.09
CA PRO A 79 -0.81 11.16 33.11
C PRO A 79 0.12 10.01 32.71
N GLN A 80 1.42 10.21 32.92
CA GLN A 80 2.45 9.21 32.69
C GLN A 80 2.97 8.73 34.06
N LEU A 81 3.07 7.41 34.24
CA LEU A 81 3.62 6.78 35.42
C LEU A 81 4.76 5.87 35.00
N SER A 82 5.93 6.07 35.58
CA SER A 82 7.11 5.24 35.31
C SER A 82 7.75 4.76 36.60
N GLY A 83 8.26 3.54 36.62
CA GLY A 83 9.03 2.98 37.72
C GLY A 83 10.50 2.77 37.31
N ALA A 84 11.40 3.07 38.20
CA ALA A 84 12.83 2.80 38.02
C ALA A 84 13.41 2.18 39.27
N GLY A 85 14.32 1.22 39.08
CA GLY A 85 15.12 0.63 40.16
C GLY A 85 16.59 0.65 39.77
N SER A 86 17.45 1.01 40.68
CA SER A 86 18.89 0.97 40.46
C SER A 86 19.62 0.32 41.66
N PHE A 87 20.61 -0.49 41.34
CA PHE A 87 21.59 -0.97 42.27
C PHE A 87 22.98 -0.53 41.79
N GLN A 88 23.69 0.18 42.64
CA GLN A 88 25.02 0.69 42.30
C GLN A 88 26.02 0.21 43.36
N HIS A 89 27.12 -0.38 42.92
CA HIS A 89 28.28 -0.69 43.75
C HIS A 89 29.45 0.22 43.37
N ASN A 90 29.94 1.00 44.35
CA ASN A 90 31.09 1.87 44.23
C ASN A 90 32.27 1.26 45.01
N PRO A 91 33.14 0.45 44.39
CA PRO A 91 34.28 -0.16 45.09
C PRO A 91 35.17 0.88 45.77
N ILE A 92 35.29 2.04 45.15
CA ILE A 92 36.02 3.19 45.68
C ILE A 92 35.02 4.34 45.80
N VAL A 93 34.75 4.81 46.98
CA VAL A 93 33.89 5.96 47.24
C VAL A 93 34.71 7.23 47.06
N GLN A 94 34.16 8.19 46.33
CA GLN A 94 34.81 9.48 46.13
C GLN A 94 34.96 10.24 47.43
N LYS A 95 36.17 10.72 47.71
CA LYS A 95 36.46 11.56 48.87
C LYS A 95 36.55 13.02 48.46
N GLN A 96 35.93 13.89 49.22
CA GLN A 96 36.07 15.36 49.07
C GLN A 96 36.92 15.87 50.23
N LEU A 97 37.77 16.87 49.94
CA LEU A 97 38.51 17.59 50.99
C LEU A 97 37.58 18.59 51.63
N ILE A 98 37.37 18.48 52.89
CA ILE A 98 36.59 19.40 53.71
C ILE A 98 37.47 20.04 54.76
N ASP A 99 37.20 21.29 55.09
CA ASP A 99 37.89 21.97 56.19
C ASP A 99 37.36 21.45 57.54
N ALA A 100 38.21 20.76 58.25
CA ALA A 100 37.88 20.15 59.52
C ALA A 100 37.53 21.17 60.64
N SER A 101 37.94 22.42 60.49
CA SER A 101 37.55 23.49 61.43
C SER A 101 36.04 23.79 61.43
N ASN A 102 35.29 23.35 60.38
CA ASN A 102 33.83 23.48 60.37
C ASN A 102 33.13 22.47 61.31
N PHE A 103 33.84 21.49 61.87
CA PHE A 103 33.28 20.44 62.73
C PHE A 103 33.90 20.44 64.15
N SER A 104 34.95 21.22 64.39
CA SER A 104 35.58 21.32 65.72
C SER A 104 36.36 22.62 65.87
N ASP A 105 36.07 23.38 66.88
CA ASP A 105 36.73 24.64 67.21
C ASP A 105 38.20 24.46 67.64
N THR A 106 38.63 23.23 67.91
CA THR A 106 40.02 22.87 68.31
C THR A 106 40.95 22.69 67.12
N VAL A 107 40.46 22.67 65.89
CA VAL A 107 41.23 22.44 64.65
C VAL A 107 41.51 23.78 63.96
N PRO A 108 42.79 24.07 63.59
CA PRO A 108 43.15 25.30 62.88
C PRO A 108 42.37 25.42 61.59
N LYS A 109 41.93 26.67 61.26
CA LYS A 109 41.26 26.97 60.01
C LYS A 109 42.16 26.60 58.81
N GLY A 110 41.58 25.99 57.77
CA GLY A 110 42.31 25.53 56.59
C GLY A 110 42.87 24.12 56.68
N THR A 111 42.59 23.37 57.75
CA THR A 111 43.00 21.97 57.86
C THR A 111 42.07 21.08 57.01
N LEU A 112 42.53 20.73 55.80
CA LEU A 112 41.76 19.89 54.85
C LEU A 112 41.92 18.40 55.22
N VAL A 113 40.78 17.74 55.43
CA VAL A 113 40.71 16.30 55.65
C VAL A 113 39.84 15.61 54.58
N PRO A 114 40.26 14.42 54.07
CA PRO A 114 39.47 13.71 53.12
C PRO A 114 38.25 13.05 53.78
N PHE A 115 37.06 13.44 53.37
CA PHE A 115 35.81 12.87 53.83
C PHE A 115 35.08 12.14 52.67
N ALA A 116 34.61 10.93 52.90
CA ALA A 116 33.87 10.14 51.92
C ALA A 116 32.39 10.51 51.97
N PHE A 117 31.86 11.11 50.87
CA PHE A 117 30.44 11.33 50.73
C PHE A 117 29.79 10.18 49.93
N GLY A 118 29.09 9.30 50.62
CA GLY A 118 28.42 8.14 50.06
C GLY A 118 28.90 6.81 50.66
N LEU A 119 28.24 5.74 50.29
CA LEU A 119 28.50 4.39 50.73
C LEU A 119 28.75 3.49 49.50
N LYS A 120 29.37 2.32 49.75
CA LYS A 120 29.80 1.43 48.66
C LYS A 120 28.62 0.87 47.86
N PHE A 121 27.54 0.56 48.52
CA PHE A 121 26.36 -0.01 47.90
C PHE A 121 25.17 0.94 48.04
N ASN A 122 24.52 1.24 46.92
CA ASN A 122 23.35 2.09 46.90
C ASN A 122 22.22 1.41 46.13
N VAL A 123 21.04 1.37 46.69
CA VAL A 123 19.81 0.89 46.04
C VAL A 123 18.77 1.99 46.05
N LEU A 124 18.13 2.18 44.91
CA LEU A 124 17.03 3.14 44.75
C LEU A 124 15.90 2.43 44.01
N GLY A 125 14.71 2.52 44.57
CA GLY A 125 13.46 2.18 43.88
C GLY A 125 12.57 3.43 43.86
N GLU A 126 12.15 3.88 42.66
CA GLU A 126 11.33 5.08 42.55
C GLU A 126 10.18 4.93 41.57
N VAL A 127 9.10 5.64 41.82
CA VAL A 127 7.97 5.83 40.92
C VAL A 127 7.88 7.31 40.59
N LYS A 128 7.84 7.61 39.31
CA LYS A 128 7.70 8.97 38.79
C LYS A 128 6.34 9.14 38.13
N PHE A 129 5.65 10.20 38.48
CA PHE A 129 4.44 10.68 37.85
C PHE A 129 4.76 11.94 37.06
N SER A 130 4.24 12.08 35.84
CA SER A 130 4.28 13.31 35.09
C SER A 130 2.98 13.53 34.33
N GLN A 131 2.53 14.79 34.31
CA GLN A 131 1.34 15.23 33.57
C GLN A 131 1.65 16.52 32.83
N VAL A 132 1.51 16.49 31.52
CA VAL A 132 1.55 17.74 30.73
C VAL A 132 0.27 18.51 30.98
N LEU A 133 0.40 19.74 31.49
CA LEU A 133 -0.72 20.68 31.71
C LEU A 133 -0.90 21.61 30.50
N PHE A 134 0.23 22.05 29.91
CA PHE A 134 0.25 22.87 28.72
C PHE A 134 1.53 22.59 27.93
N ASP A 135 1.37 22.10 26.69
CA ASP A 135 2.43 21.97 25.70
C ASP A 135 1.86 22.38 24.32
N PRO A 136 2.36 23.48 23.76
CA PRO A 136 1.86 23.97 22.46
C PRO A 136 2.04 22.95 21.34
N SER A 137 3.11 22.15 21.37
CA SER A 137 3.36 21.10 20.37
C SER A 137 2.32 20.00 20.43
N VAL A 138 1.97 19.54 21.63
CA VAL A 138 0.91 18.54 21.85
C VAL A 138 -0.44 19.08 21.40
N LEU A 139 -0.76 20.34 21.75
CA LEU A 139 -2.04 20.96 21.35
C LEU A 139 -2.18 21.04 19.83
N VAL A 140 -1.12 21.46 19.12
CA VAL A 140 -1.13 21.49 17.63
C VAL A 140 -1.21 20.10 17.05
N ALA A 141 -0.48 19.12 17.60
CA ALA A 141 -0.54 17.73 17.17
C ALA A 141 -1.96 17.13 17.34
N LEU A 142 -2.65 17.46 18.44
CA LEU A 142 -4.05 17.07 18.64
C LEU A 142 -5.00 17.70 17.61
N GLN A 143 -4.76 18.95 17.19
CA GLN A 143 -5.53 19.60 16.11
C GLN A 143 -5.27 18.96 14.76
N ALA A 144 -4.03 18.53 14.47
CA ALA A 144 -3.62 17.93 13.19
C ALA A 144 -4.19 16.51 12.96
N ARG A 145 -4.65 15.80 14.01
CA ARG A 145 -5.09 14.40 13.93
C ARG A 145 -6.07 14.13 12.81
N LYS A 146 -7.12 14.95 12.69
CA LYS A 146 -8.14 14.78 11.65
C LYS A 146 -7.58 14.95 10.25
N THR A 147 -6.67 15.90 10.06
CA THR A 147 -6.00 16.12 8.76
C THR A 147 -5.09 14.96 8.38
N LEU A 148 -4.37 14.37 9.35
CA LEU A 148 -3.51 13.21 9.10
C LEU A 148 -4.33 11.95 8.80
N GLU A 149 -5.47 11.78 9.46
CA GLU A 149 -6.43 10.71 9.17
C GLU A 149 -7.01 10.87 7.76
N GLU A 150 -7.46 12.08 7.39
CA GLU A 150 -7.94 12.39 6.04
C GLU A 150 -6.86 12.13 4.98
N LEU A 151 -5.61 12.52 5.24
CA LEU A 151 -4.48 12.27 4.33
C LEU A 151 -4.27 10.76 4.11
N SER A 152 -4.30 9.96 5.17
CA SER A 152 -4.17 8.51 5.09
C SER A 152 -5.34 7.86 4.37
N HIS A 153 -6.57 8.29 4.65
CA HIS A 153 -7.78 7.84 3.96
C HIS A 153 -7.72 8.11 2.44
N ARG A 154 -7.24 9.30 2.02
CA ARG A 154 -7.01 9.60 0.61
C ARG A 154 -5.93 8.73 -0.03
N GLY A 155 -4.95 8.30 0.77
CA GLY A 155 -3.98 7.29 0.35
C GLY A 155 -4.65 5.95 0.00
N VAL A 156 -5.63 5.51 0.80
CA VAL A 156 -6.44 4.32 0.50
C VAL A 156 -7.22 4.51 -0.81
N GLN A 157 -7.93 5.63 -0.96
CA GLN A 157 -8.69 5.92 -2.19
C GLN A 157 -7.81 5.92 -3.44
N LYS A 158 -6.59 6.48 -3.34
CA LYS A 158 -5.63 6.43 -4.46
C LYS A 158 -5.23 5.00 -4.79
N ALA A 159 -4.91 4.18 -3.80
CA ALA A 159 -4.57 2.77 -4.01
C ALA A 159 -5.73 1.98 -4.64
N GLU A 160 -6.98 2.26 -4.25
CA GLU A 160 -8.18 1.66 -4.83
C GLU A 160 -8.35 2.04 -6.30
N ILE A 161 -8.16 3.32 -6.67
CA ILE A 161 -8.21 3.78 -8.06
C ILE A 161 -7.12 3.11 -8.90
N ASP A 162 -5.89 3.06 -8.41
CA ASP A 162 -4.77 2.44 -9.12
C ASP A 162 -5.03 0.93 -9.36
N VAL A 163 -5.60 0.23 -8.38
CA VAL A 163 -5.97 -1.19 -8.51
C VAL A 163 -7.12 -1.36 -9.51
N LYS A 164 -8.16 -0.52 -9.46
CA LYS A 164 -9.27 -0.55 -10.44
C LYS A 164 -8.73 -0.44 -11.87
N VAL A 165 -7.87 0.57 -12.13
CA VAL A 165 -7.26 0.76 -13.45
C VAL A 165 -6.50 -0.48 -13.93
N ASN A 166 -5.66 -1.03 -13.08
CA ASN A 166 -4.83 -2.20 -13.42
C ASN A 166 -5.69 -3.45 -13.68
N VAL A 167 -6.73 -3.68 -12.87
CA VAL A 167 -7.62 -4.83 -13.05
C VAL A 167 -8.44 -4.70 -14.33
N TYR A 168 -9.04 -3.53 -14.61
CA TYR A 168 -9.77 -3.32 -15.86
C TYR A 168 -8.88 -3.54 -17.09
N LYS A 169 -7.67 -2.97 -17.11
CA LYS A 169 -6.72 -3.14 -18.22
C LYS A 169 -6.32 -4.61 -18.42
N SER A 170 -6.01 -5.32 -17.33
CA SER A 170 -5.68 -6.75 -17.38
C SER A 170 -6.86 -7.59 -17.81
N TYR A 171 -8.08 -7.27 -17.34
CA TYR A 171 -9.31 -7.97 -17.71
C TYR A 171 -9.61 -7.85 -19.21
N TYR A 172 -9.57 -6.63 -19.75
CA TYR A 172 -9.80 -6.39 -21.17
C TYR A 172 -8.72 -6.98 -22.08
N ASN A 173 -7.47 -7.06 -21.60
CA ASN A 173 -6.40 -7.76 -22.30
C ASN A 173 -6.72 -9.25 -22.49
N VAL A 174 -7.10 -9.93 -21.42
CA VAL A 174 -7.47 -11.37 -21.49
C VAL A 174 -8.71 -11.57 -22.33
N LEU A 175 -9.71 -10.70 -22.21
CA LEU A 175 -10.95 -10.81 -22.97
C LEU A 175 -10.71 -10.64 -24.49
N SER A 176 -9.87 -9.68 -24.89
CA SER A 176 -9.46 -9.47 -26.26
C SER A 176 -8.69 -10.68 -26.82
N ALA A 177 -7.72 -11.21 -26.07
CA ALA A 177 -6.96 -12.39 -26.46
C ALA A 177 -7.85 -13.63 -26.63
N ARG A 178 -8.81 -13.85 -25.74
CA ARG A 178 -9.78 -14.96 -25.86
C ARG A 178 -10.68 -14.83 -27.09
N LYS A 179 -11.13 -13.63 -27.40
CA LYS A 179 -11.95 -13.36 -28.59
C LYS A 179 -11.14 -13.61 -29.85
N ALA A 180 -9.88 -13.16 -29.90
CA ALA A 180 -8.96 -13.46 -31.00
C ALA A 180 -8.75 -14.97 -31.18
N LEU A 181 -8.51 -15.71 -30.10
CA LEU A 181 -8.33 -17.16 -30.13
C LEU A 181 -9.57 -17.88 -30.66
N THR A 182 -10.77 -17.44 -30.28
CA THR A 182 -12.03 -18.03 -30.76
C THR A 182 -12.18 -17.87 -32.28
N ILE A 183 -11.86 -16.70 -32.81
CA ILE A 183 -11.93 -16.43 -34.28
C ILE A 183 -10.86 -17.23 -35.00
N LEU A 184 -9.64 -17.28 -34.50
CA LEU A 184 -8.55 -18.06 -35.10
C LEU A 184 -8.88 -19.56 -35.18
N ARG A 185 -9.53 -20.11 -34.16
CA ARG A 185 -10.03 -21.51 -34.17
C ARG A 185 -11.08 -21.76 -35.27
N GLY A 186 -11.96 -20.76 -35.46
CA GLY A 186 -12.92 -20.79 -36.57
C GLY A 186 -12.21 -20.85 -37.95
N ASN A 187 -11.17 -20.00 -38.13
CA ASN A 187 -10.34 -20.01 -39.34
C ASN A 187 -9.60 -21.34 -39.56
N LEU A 188 -9.01 -21.91 -38.49
CA LEU A 188 -8.38 -23.22 -38.51
C LEU A 188 -9.34 -24.31 -39.00
N THR A 189 -10.55 -24.36 -38.44
CA THR A 189 -11.56 -25.36 -38.88
C THR A 189 -11.93 -25.20 -40.33
N THR A 190 -12.04 -23.96 -40.82
CA THR A 190 -12.34 -23.68 -42.24
C THR A 190 -11.21 -24.10 -43.16
N LEU A 191 -9.96 -23.80 -42.77
CA LEU A 191 -8.78 -24.14 -43.55
C LEU A 191 -8.50 -25.67 -43.57
N GLU A 192 -8.73 -26.35 -42.45
CA GLU A 192 -8.64 -27.82 -42.38
C GLU A 192 -9.63 -28.51 -43.34
N LYS A 193 -10.86 -28.00 -43.39
CA LYS A 193 -11.88 -28.49 -44.32
C LYS A 193 -11.44 -28.23 -45.78
N LEU A 194 -10.96 -27.04 -46.12
CA LEU A 194 -10.47 -26.69 -47.45
C LEU A 194 -9.30 -27.58 -47.85
N LEU A 195 -8.33 -27.82 -46.96
CA LEU A 195 -7.21 -28.71 -47.21
C LEU A 195 -7.67 -30.15 -47.49
N GLY A 196 -8.70 -30.63 -46.73
CA GLY A 196 -9.29 -31.96 -46.99
C GLY A 196 -9.92 -32.07 -48.40
N GLU A 197 -10.73 -31.08 -48.78
CA GLU A 197 -11.36 -30.98 -50.11
C GLU A 197 -10.29 -30.93 -51.23
N THR A 198 -9.27 -30.08 -51.09
CA THR A 198 -8.18 -29.92 -52.07
C THR A 198 -7.34 -31.20 -52.20
N ARG A 199 -7.10 -31.95 -51.13
CA ARG A 199 -6.41 -33.24 -51.18
C ARG A 199 -7.19 -34.30 -52.01
N GLU A 200 -8.51 -34.37 -51.87
CA GLU A 200 -9.33 -35.28 -52.69
C GLU A 200 -9.33 -34.83 -54.17
N THR A 201 -9.40 -33.53 -54.43
CA THR A 201 -9.30 -32.99 -55.80
C THR A 201 -7.94 -33.27 -56.43
N TYR A 202 -6.84 -33.19 -55.66
CA TYR A 202 -5.50 -33.57 -56.10
C TYR A 202 -5.40 -35.08 -56.45
N LYS A 203 -5.96 -35.97 -55.68
CA LYS A 203 -6.00 -37.40 -55.95
C LYS A 203 -6.70 -37.69 -57.29
N ASN A 204 -7.68 -36.89 -57.64
CA ASN A 204 -8.39 -36.99 -58.91
C ASN A 204 -7.68 -36.27 -60.07
N GLY A 205 -6.47 -35.69 -59.86
CA GLY A 205 -5.66 -35.03 -60.89
C GLY A 205 -6.17 -33.65 -61.34
N LEU A 206 -7.06 -33.00 -60.58
CA LEU A 206 -7.69 -31.76 -60.96
C LEU A 206 -6.98 -30.49 -60.40
N VAL A 207 -6.05 -30.65 -59.45
CA VAL A 207 -5.21 -29.57 -58.90
C VAL A 207 -3.77 -30.09 -58.74
N GLU A 208 -2.83 -29.15 -58.62
CA GLU A 208 -1.40 -29.45 -58.44
C GLU A 208 -1.05 -29.81 -56.98
N LYS A 209 0.04 -30.61 -56.82
CA LYS A 209 0.60 -30.84 -55.48
C LYS A 209 0.98 -29.55 -54.76
N LEU A 210 1.45 -28.54 -55.51
CA LEU A 210 1.82 -27.22 -54.99
C LEU A 210 0.66 -26.55 -54.26
N ASP A 211 -0.58 -26.71 -54.70
CA ASP A 211 -1.77 -26.14 -54.05
C ASP A 211 -2.03 -26.78 -52.68
N VAL A 212 -1.88 -28.11 -52.61
CA VAL A 212 -1.97 -28.82 -51.31
C VAL A 212 -0.84 -28.39 -50.37
N ASP A 213 0.39 -28.31 -50.85
CA ASP A 213 1.55 -27.95 -50.04
C ASP A 213 1.43 -26.52 -49.50
N ARG A 214 0.90 -25.57 -50.25
CA ARG A 214 0.58 -24.18 -49.79
C ARG A 214 -0.43 -24.18 -48.63
N LEU A 215 -1.54 -24.91 -48.77
CA LEU A 215 -2.52 -25.01 -47.69
C LEU A 215 -1.96 -25.69 -46.43
N VAL A 216 -1.05 -26.65 -46.58
CA VAL A 216 -0.34 -27.28 -45.45
C VAL A 216 0.54 -26.25 -44.72
N VAL A 217 1.28 -25.40 -45.45
CA VAL A 217 2.10 -24.33 -44.88
C VAL A 217 1.22 -23.34 -44.12
N GLN A 218 0.11 -22.88 -44.70
CA GLN A 218 -0.85 -21.96 -44.06
C GLN A 218 -1.43 -22.56 -42.78
N LEU A 219 -1.90 -23.82 -42.82
CA LEU A 219 -2.44 -24.50 -41.65
C LEU A 219 -1.39 -24.62 -40.54
N THR A 220 -0.14 -24.87 -40.86
CA THR A 220 0.95 -24.93 -39.88
C THR A 220 1.22 -23.59 -39.26
N ASN A 221 1.19 -22.52 -40.04
CA ASN A 221 1.34 -21.15 -39.55
C ASN A 221 0.19 -20.76 -38.60
N LEU A 222 -1.07 -21.04 -38.98
CA LEU A 222 -2.24 -20.78 -38.12
C LEU A 222 -2.19 -21.56 -36.80
N ARG A 223 -1.79 -22.84 -36.84
CA ARG A 223 -1.63 -23.64 -35.61
C ARG A 223 -0.55 -23.07 -34.69
N THR A 224 0.56 -22.59 -35.29
CA THR A 224 1.61 -21.91 -34.51
C THR A 224 1.09 -20.65 -33.86
N GLU A 225 0.26 -19.86 -34.58
CA GLU A 225 -0.36 -18.66 -34.05
C GLU A 225 -1.40 -18.98 -32.96
N GLU A 226 -2.17 -20.08 -33.08
CA GLU A 226 -3.06 -20.57 -32.05
C GLU A 226 -2.31 -20.85 -30.74
N ILE A 227 -1.19 -21.56 -30.80
CA ILE A 227 -0.36 -21.87 -29.64
C ILE A 227 0.13 -20.56 -28.96
N LYS A 228 0.59 -19.60 -29.76
CA LYS A 228 1.04 -18.29 -29.24
C LYS A 228 -0.12 -17.53 -28.52
N LEU A 229 -1.29 -17.43 -29.16
CA LEU A 229 -2.44 -16.75 -28.57
C LEU A 229 -2.97 -17.48 -27.33
N GLN A 230 -2.94 -18.80 -27.32
CA GLN A 230 -3.29 -19.58 -26.13
C GLN A 230 -2.34 -19.25 -24.96
N ASN A 231 -1.03 -19.32 -25.21
CA ASN A 231 -0.04 -18.97 -24.18
C ASN A 231 -0.19 -17.51 -23.71
N LEU A 232 -0.43 -16.57 -24.64
CA LEU A 232 -0.68 -15.16 -24.30
C LEU A 232 -1.93 -15.00 -23.42
N SER A 233 -3.00 -15.75 -23.73
CA SER A 233 -4.23 -15.74 -22.92
C SER A 233 -3.99 -16.32 -21.52
N GLU A 234 -3.20 -17.40 -21.40
CA GLU A 234 -2.88 -18.01 -20.10
C GLU A 234 -2.01 -17.08 -19.24
N VAL A 235 -0.96 -16.46 -19.83
CA VAL A 235 -0.11 -15.47 -19.16
C VAL A 235 -0.93 -14.24 -18.76
N GLY A 236 -1.81 -13.76 -19.66
CA GLY A 236 -2.72 -12.65 -19.37
C GLY A 236 -3.66 -12.96 -18.20
N LEU A 237 -4.20 -14.19 -18.16
CA LEU A 237 -5.06 -14.64 -17.07
C LEU A 237 -4.30 -14.72 -15.73
N ALA A 238 -3.05 -15.18 -15.75
CA ALA A 238 -2.19 -15.16 -14.57
C ALA A 238 -1.90 -13.73 -14.09
N ALA A 239 -1.62 -12.80 -15.02
CA ALA A 239 -1.45 -11.39 -14.70
C ALA A 239 -2.71 -10.75 -14.11
N LEU A 240 -3.90 -11.09 -14.63
CA LEU A 240 -5.19 -10.67 -14.06
C LEU A 240 -5.36 -11.20 -12.63
N LYS A 241 -5.14 -12.50 -12.39
CA LYS A 241 -5.20 -13.09 -11.05
C LYS A 241 -4.25 -12.37 -10.08
N TYR A 242 -3.04 -12.07 -10.52
CA TYR A 242 -2.08 -11.32 -9.72
C TYR A 242 -2.58 -9.90 -9.39
N SER A 243 -3.10 -9.18 -10.39
CA SER A 243 -3.64 -7.83 -10.18
C SER A 243 -4.86 -7.80 -9.25
N MET A 244 -5.59 -8.91 -9.15
CA MET A 244 -6.72 -9.11 -8.24
C MET A 244 -6.29 -9.60 -6.85
N GLY A 245 -5.05 -10.05 -6.65
CA GLY A 245 -4.63 -10.75 -5.44
C GLY A 245 -5.25 -12.15 -5.29
N MET A 246 -5.57 -12.78 -6.42
CA MET A 246 -6.20 -14.11 -6.47
C MET A 246 -5.13 -15.21 -6.52
N PRO A 247 -5.32 -16.36 -5.84
CA PRO A 247 -4.43 -17.50 -5.94
C PRO A 247 -4.28 -17.99 -7.38
N MET A 248 -3.04 -18.28 -7.84
CA MET A 248 -2.78 -18.70 -9.22
C MET A 248 -3.49 -20.00 -9.62
N LYS A 249 -3.74 -20.90 -8.66
CA LYS A 249 -4.44 -22.17 -8.87
C LYS A 249 -5.96 -22.04 -8.97
N GLN A 250 -6.54 -20.86 -8.64
CA GLN A 250 -7.97 -20.61 -8.76
C GLN A 250 -8.38 -20.62 -10.22
N GLU A 251 -9.40 -21.42 -10.56
CA GLU A 251 -10.00 -21.35 -11.90
C GLU A 251 -10.82 -20.07 -12.04
N LEU A 252 -10.61 -19.33 -13.13
CA LEU A 252 -11.25 -18.06 -13.43
C LEU A 252 -11.77 -18.05 -14.87
N THR A 253 -13.05 -17.79 -15.02
CA THR A 253 -13.70 -17.52 -16.31
C THR A 253 -14.18 -16.05 -16.34
N LEU A 254 -14.09 -15.43 -17.52
CA LEU A 254 -14.56 -14.06 -17.75
C LEU A 254 -15.90 -14.13 -18.50
N THR A 255 -16.88 -13.36 -18.05
CA THR A 255 -18.25 -13.45 -18.54
C THR A 255 -18.65 -12.29 -19.45
N ASP A 256 -17.91 -11.17 -19.42
CA ASP A 256 -18.24 -10.01 -20.25
C ASP A 256 -17.92 -10.21 -21.73
N THR A 257 -18.60 -9.43 -22.55
CA THR A 257 -18.31 -9.28 -23.97
C THR A 257 -17.92 -7.82 -24.25
N LEU A 258 -16.84 -7.62 -25.02
CA LEU A 258 -16.43 -6.29 -25.44
C LEU A 258 -17.36 -5.80 -26.56
N SER A 259 -17.99 -4.61 -26.35
CA SER A 259 -18.83 -3.97 -27.36
C SER A 259 -18.40 -2.51 -27.62
N LEU A 260 -18.47 -2.12 -28.89
CA LEU A 260 -18.19 -0.75 -29.32
C LEU A 260 -19.17 0.26 -28.65
N ALA A 261 -20.43 -0.16 -28.41
CA ALA A 261 -21.45 0.69 -27.79
C ALA A 261 -21.07 1.10 -26.36
N GLU A 262 -20.52 0.16 -25.57
CA GLU A 262 -20.05 0.48 -24.21
C GLU A 262 -18.86 1.44 -24.20
N ILE A 263 -17.93 1.30 -25.17
CA ILE A 263 -16.77 2.18 -25.29
C ILE A 263 -17.21 3.61 -25.62
N LYS A 264 -18.15 3.78 -26.53
CA LYS A 264 -18.71 5.09 -26.94
C LYS A 264 -19.49 5.79 -25.83
N SER A 265 -20.17 5.08 -24.95
CA SER A 265 -21.00 5.66 -23.88
C SER A 265 -20.23 6.50 -22.88
N ALA A 266 -18.89 6.42 -22.84
CA ALA A 266 -18.03 7.15 -21.91
C ALA A 266 -17.76 8.61 -22.31
N VAL A 267 -18.05 9.04 -23.53
CA VAL A 267 -17.66 10.36 -24.08
C VAL A 267 -18.69 11.44 -23.75
N ALA A 268 -19.09 11.61 -22.51
CA ALA A 268 -19.89 12.76 -22.09
C ALA A 268 -18.96 13.88 -21.60
N VAL A 269 -18.99 15.03 -22.28
CA VAL A 269 -18.24 16.23 -21.85
C VAL A 269 -18.96 16.86 -20.66
N GLU A 270 -18.51 16.57 -19.45
CA GLU A 270 -18.96 17.25 -18.24
C GLU A 270 -17.97 18.34 -17.82
N LYS A 271 -18.49 19.34 -17.06
CA LYS A 271 -17.67 20.36 -16.44
C LYS A 271 -16.74 19.69 -15.42
N PHE A 272 -15.44 19.77 -15.64
CA PHE A 272 -14.42 19.19 -14.76
C PHE A 272 -14.06 20.13 -13.62
N ASP A 273 -13.79 19.55 -12.43
CA ASP A 273 -13.22 20.22 -11.28
C ASP A 273 -12.03 19.41 -10.75
N TYR A 274 -10.89 20.07 -10.49
CA TYR A 274 -9.69 19.44 -9.92
C TYR A 274 -9.97 18.72 -8.60
N SER A 275 -10.98 19.20 -7.83
CA SER A 275 -11.38 18.54 -6.58
C SER A 275 -11.89 17.10 -6.76
N GLN A 276 -12.21 16.67 -7.98
CA GLN A 276 -12.59 15.29 -8.29
C GLN A 276 -11.39 14.35 -8.42
N ARG A 277 -10.17 14.90 -8.55
CA ARG A 277 -8.93 14.12 -8.70
C ARG A 277 -8.30 13.82 -7.35
N ILE A 278 -8.09 12.53 -7.12
CA ILE A 278 -7.49 12.06 -5.86
C ILE A 278 -6.07 12.60 -5.64
N GLU A 279 -5.29 12.77 -6.71
CA GLU A 279 -3.94 13.31 -6.65
C GLU A 279 -3.94 14.76 -6.14
N TYR A 280 -4.86 15.57 -6.62
CA TYR A 280 -5.06 16.95 -6.17
C TYR A 280 -5.51 16.99 -4.70
N GLN A 281 -6.52 16.19 -4.35
CA GLN A 281 -7.02 16.10 -2.99
C GLN A 281 -5.94 15.66 -1.99
N LEU A 282 -5.08 14.72 -2.39
CA LEU A 282 -3.97 14.21 -1.57
C LEU A 282 -2.96 15.31 -1.27
N LEU A 283 -2.58 16.10 -2.29
CA LEU A 283 -1.66 17.24 -2.14
C LEU A 283 -2.25 18.35 -1.26
N GLU A 284 -3.56 18.64 -1.37
CA GLU A 284 -4.25 19.60 -0.49
C GLU A 284 -4.24 19.12 0.97
N SER A 285 -4.50 17.83 1.23
CA SER A 285 -4.41 17.27 2.58
C SER A 285 -2.98 17.29 3.12
N GLN A 286 -1.99 17.02 2.24
CA GLN A 286 -0.57 17.10 2.59
C GLN A 286 -0.14 18.54 2.92
N LYS A 287 -0.63 19.54 2.16
CA LYS A 287 -0.39 20.97 2.46
C LYS A 287 -0.91 21.32 3.85
N LYS A 288 -2.16 20.96 4.17
CA LYS A 288 -2.74 21.19 5.49
C LYS A 288 -1.92 20.53 6.61
N ALA A 289 -1.39 19.32 6.38
CA ALA A 289 -0.53 18.65 7.36
C ALA A 289 0.77 19.44 7.60
N TYR A 290 1.41 19.97 6.55
CA TYR A 290 2.59 20.82 6.68
C TYR A 290 2.29 22.18 7.31
N GLU A 291 1.10 22.75 7.12
CA GLU A 291 0.66 23.96 7.80
C GLU A 291 0.54 23.74 9.33
N TYR A 292 0.06 22.55 9.76
CA TYR A 292 0.09 22.19 11.17
C TYR A 292 1.52 22.00 11.70
N ASP A 293 2.43 21.44 10.91
CA ASP A 293 3.84 21.31 11.32
C ASP A 293 4.52 22.69 11.45
N LEU A 294 4.26 23.60 10.51
CA LEU A 294 4.68 25.01 10.61
C LEU A 294 4.12 25.68 11.87
N LYS A 295 2.84 25.50 12.17
CA LYS A 295 2.18 26.01 13.37
C LYS A 295 2.83 25.46 14.64
N ARG A 296 3.16 24.16 14.66
CA ARG A 296 3.87 23.52 15.76
C ARG A 296 5.20 24.17 16.05
N TYR A 297 6.04 24.39 15.02
CA TYR A 297 7.35 25.06 15.18
C TYR A 297 7.23 26.54 15.62
N LYS A 298 6.23 27.26 15.12
CA LYS A 298 5.95 28.64 15.57
C LYS A 298 5.60 28.67 17.05
N TYR A 299 4.72 27.78 17.50
CA TYR A 299 4.25 27.74 18.88
C TYR A 299 5.23 27.10 19.86
N ASN A 300 6.26 26.42 19.41
CA ASN A 300 7.37 25.93 20.26
C ASN A 300 8.21 27.05 20.92
N ALA A 301 7.78 28.32 20.74
CA ALA A 301 8.28 29.48 21.48
C ALA A 301 7.65 29.60 22.86
N LEU A 302 6.45 29.06 23.05
CA LEU A 302 5.68 29.18 24.26
C LEU A 302 6.22 28.23 25.34
N PRO A 303 6.08 28.57 26.62
CA PRO A 303 6.51 27.70 27.71
C PRO A 303 5.70 26.40 27.77
N ILE A 304 6.36 25.34 28.27
CA ILE A 304 5.73 24.07 28.60
C ILE A 304 5.50 24.04 30.11
N LEU A 305 4.30 23.68 30.53
CA LEU A 305 3.90 23.53 31.93
C LEU A 305 3.57 22.07 32.20
N SER A 306 4.21 21.47 33.19
CA SER A 306 3.96 20.10 33.60
C SER A 306 3.88 19.95 35.11
N LEU A 307 3.02 19.07 35.57
CA LEU A 307 2.98 18.59 36.93
C LEU A 307 3.89 17.35 37.02
N PHE A 308 4.66 17.26 38.09
CA PHE A 308 5.46 16.07 38.38
C PHE A 308 5.28 15.63 39.81
N GLY A 309 5.46 14.34 40.04
CA GLY A 309 5.53 13.73 41.38
C GLY A 309 6.57 12.59 41.34
N THR A 310 7.29 12.45 42.42
CA THR A 310 8.23 11.35 42.59
C THR A 310 8.10 10.80 44.00
N GLY A 311 8.12 9.48 44.12
CA GLY A 311 8.12 8.81 45.40
C GLY A 311 8.98 7.55 45.31
N GLY A 312 9.73 7.31 46.35
CA GLY A 312 10.63 6.17 46.28
C GLY A 312 11.18 5.76 47.63
N VAL A 313 11.95 4.69 47.62
CA VAL A 313 12.72 4.20 48.76
C VAL A 313 14.18 4.06 48.33
N SER A 314 15.07 4.45 49.21
CA SER A 314 16.52 4.32 48.99
C SER A 314 17.19 3.67 50.18
N ARG A 315 18.27 3.01 49.91
CA ARG A 315 19.16 2.46 50.97
C ARG A 315 20.58 2.49 50.49
N ALA A 316 21.48 2.91 51.39
CA ALA A 316 22.91 2.88 51.18
C ALA A 316 23.59 2.12 52.31
N SER A 317 24.65 1.38 52.02
CA SER A 317 25.42 0.57 53.00
C SER A 317 26.85 0.36 52.52
N ASP A 318 27.78 0.20 53.45
CA ASP A 318 29.18 -0.21 53.14
C ASP A 318 29.33 -1.72 52.96
N VAL A 319 28.31 -2.51 53.36
CA VAL A 319 28.28 -3.99 53.28
C VAL A 319 27.06 -4.39 52.46
N PHE A 320 27.20 -5.49 51.70
CA PHE A 320 26.07 -6.06 50.95
C PHE A 320 25.17 -6.87 51.92
N ASN A 321 24.13 -6.19 52.46
CA ASN A 321 23.20 -6.76 53.44
C ASN A 321 21.72 -6.39 53.14
N TYR A 322 21.33 -6.42 51.88
CA TYR A 322 19.99 -5.96 51.45
C TYR A 322 18.86 -6.93 51.79
N PHE A 323 19.20 -8.19 52.13
CA PHE A 323 18.22 -9.20 52.52
C PHE A 323 17.95 -9.22 54.06
N ASP A 324 18.69 -8.43 54.83
CA ASP A 324 18.49 -8.31 56.26
C ASP A 324 17.39 -7.28 56.57
N ASN A 325 16.80 -7.36 57.77
CA ASN A 325 15.76 -6.46 58.23
C ASN A 325 16.35 -5.09 58.61
N GLN A 326 16.70 -4.32 57.62
CA GLN A 326 17.34 -3.00 57.73
C GLN A 326 16.43 -1.87 57.29
N THR A 327 16.72 -0.65 57.73
CA THR A 327 15.90 0.54 57.43
C THR A 327 16.06 0.99 55.97
N TRP A 328 14.94 1.16 55.30
CA TRP A 328 14.81 1.82 54.02
C TRP A 328 14.28 3.26 54.25
N TYR A 329 14.86 4.20 53.53
CA TYR A 329 14.48 5.62 53.65
C TYR A 329 13.54 5.97 52.49
N GLY A 330 12.29 6.33 52.86
CA GLY A 330 11.28 6.78 51.91
C GLY A 330 11.39 8.26 51.66
N TYR A 331 11.03 8.66 50.44
CA TYR A 331 10.87 10.08 50.10
C TYR A 331 9.69 10.29 49.16
N VAL A 332 9.07 11.47 49.21
CA VAL A 332 8.03 11.89 48.27
C VAL A 332 8.24 13.37 47.97
N GLY A 333 8.16 13.71 46.70
CA GLY A 333 8.20 15.09 46.23
C GLY A 333 7.21 15.27 45.07
N TYR A 334 6.59 16.45 44.99
CA TYR A 334 5.72 16.86 43.90
C TYR A 334 5.86 18.33 43.62
N GLY A 335 5.53 18.75 42.41
CA GLY A 335 5.62 20.14 42.04
C GLY A 335 5.19 20.41 40.61
N VAL A 336 5.33 21.64 40.20
CA VAL A 336 5.06 22.13 38.84
C VAL A 336 6.38 22.55 38.20
N ASN A 337 6.59 22.12 37.01
CA ASN A 337 7.75 22.48 36.19
C ASN A 337 7.32 23.38 35.04
N LEU A 338 7.89 24.58 34.96
CA LEU A 338 7.76 25.52 33.85
C LEU A 338 9.09 25.54 33.07
N SER A 339 9.05 25.09 31.82
CA SER A 339 10.22 25.02 30.94
C SER A 339 10.03 25.90 29.72
N PHE A 340 10.98 26.76 29.41
CA PHE A 340 10.99 27.56 28.20
C PHE A 340 12.42 27.87 27.74
N ASN A 341 12.59 27.97 26.42
CA ASN A 341 13.88 28.25 25.82
C ASN A 341 14.06 29.77 25.63
N ILE A 342 14.98 30.39 26.32
CA ILE A 342 15.29 31.83 26.19
C ILE A 342 16.01 32.10 24.88
N PHE A 343 17.03 31.30 24.56
CA PHE A 343 17.80 31.41 23.33
C PHE A 343 18.23 30.04 22.83
N THR A 344 18.01 29.78 21.53
CA THR A 344 18.28 28.49 20.89
C THR A 344 19.28 28.58 19.77
N GLY A 345 20.16 29.63 19.76
CA GLY A 345 21.10 29.82 18.66
C GLY A 345 20.45 29.93 17.28
N PHE A 346 19.27 30.57 17.20
CA PHE A 346 18.46 30.71 15.98
C PHE A 346 17.89 29.38 15.41
N GLN A 347 18.14 28.24 16.03
CA GLN A 347 17.67 26.93 15.53
C GLN A 347 16.14 26.92 15.33
N ARG A 348 15.37 27.47 16.27
CA ARG A 348 13.91 27.56 16.16
C ARG A 348 13.49 28.36 14.92
N LYS A 349 14.11 29.53 14.67
CA LYS A 349 13.84 30.36 13.49
C LYS A 349 14.06 29.54 12.21
N ARG A 350 15.17 28.82 12.12
CA ARG A 350 15.51 28.01 10.94
C ARG A 350 14.56 26.82 10.75
N LYS A 351 14.06 26.22 11.83
CA LYS A 351 13.00 25.18 11.73
C LYS A 351 11.68 25.77 11.21
N VAL A 352 11.30 26.97 11.63
CA VAL A 352 10.12 27.68 11.10
C VAL A 352 10.32 28.01 9.62
N ASP A 353 11.52 28.51 9.23
CA ASP A 353 11.85 28.80 7.82
C ASP A 353 11.75 27.52 6.96
N GLN A 354 12.30 26.38 7.43
CA GLN A 354 12.21 25.07 6.75
C GLN A 354 10.76 24.61 6.58
N ALA A 355 9.96 24.66 7.63
CA ALA A 355 8.56 24.26 7.58
C ALA A 355 7.74 25.18 6.65
N PHE A 356 8.02 26.49 6.64
CA PHE A 356 7.40 27.42 5.71
C PHE A 356 7.75 27.09 4.25
N LEU A 357 9.03 26.82 3.97
CA LEU A 357 9.47 26.43 2.63
C LEU A 357 8.87 25.09 2.20
N GLN A 358 8.62 24.15 3.14
CA GLN A 358 7.94 22.90 2.84
C GLN A 358 6.47 23.12 2.42
N VAL A 359 5.75 24.05 3.07
CA VAL A 359 4.41 24.47 2.63
C VAL A 359 4.48 25.06 1.21
N LYS A 360 5.44 25.99 0.96
CA LYS A 360 5.63 26.62 -0.36
C LYS A 360 5.95 25.58 -1.44
N LYS A 361 6.83 24.62 -1.13
CA LYS A 361 7.13 23.50 -2.04
C LYS A 361 5.88 22.72 -2.42
N THR A 362 4.99 22.48 -1.45
CA THR A 362 3.74 21.76 -1.72
C THR A 362 2.75 22.59 -2.55
N GLU A 363 2.70 23.91 -2.37
CA GLU A 363 1.93 24.82 -3.23
C GLU A 363 2.37 24.72 -4.69
N VAL A 364 3.69 24.75 -4.95
CA VAL A 364 4.25 24.54 -6.30
C VAL A 364 3.88 23.15 -6.85
N SER A 365 3.93 22.10 -6.01
CA SER A 365 3.52 20.75 -6.42
C SER A 365 2.01 20.67 -6.77
N ILE A 366 1.16 21.46 -6.12
CA ILE A 366 -0.27 21.55 -6.45
C ILE A 366 -0.49 22.21 -7.82
N GLU A 367 0.26 23.28 -8.11
CA GLU A 367 0.22 23.95 -9.42
C GLU A 367 0.70 23.00 -10.53
N ASP A 368 1.82 22.32 -10.32
CA ASP A 368 2.35 21.32 -11.26
C ASP A 368 1.38 20.15 -11.47
N ALA A 369 0.75 19.67 -10.40
CA ALA A 369 -0.27 18.62 -10.50
C ALA A 369 -1.49 19.05 -11.33
N LYS A 370 -1.92 20.32 -11.26
CA LYS A 370 -3.00 20.84 -12.13
C LYS A 370 -2.60 20.79 -13.60
N LEU A 371 -1.39 21.24 -13.92
CA LEU A 371 -0.86 21.17 -15.29
C LEU A 371 -0.77 19.71 -15.78
N GLY A 372 -0.32 18.80 -14.92
CA GLY A 372 -0.27 17.37 -15.21
C GLY A 372 -1.67 16.77 -15.46
N ILE A 373 -2.66 17.16 -14.67
CA ILE A 373 -4.06 16.75 -14.85
C ILE A 373 -4.63 17.27 -16.18
N ASP A 374 -4.39 18.54 -16.53
CA ASP A 374 -4.84 19.12 -17.79
C ASP A 374 -4.23 18.41 -19.00
N LEU A 375 -2.94 18.08 -18.91
CA LEU A 375 -2.24 17.27 -19.91
C LEU A 375 -2.84 15.86 -20.01
N GLU A 376 -3.05 15.17 -18.89
CA GLU A 376 -3.63 13.82 -18.86
C GLU A 376 -5.04 13.81 -19.46
N GLN A 377 -5.87 14.81 -19.17
CA GLN A 377 -7.20 14.96 -19.76
C GLN A 377 -7.14 15.18 -21.28
N THR A 378 -6.27 16.07 -21.72
CA THR A 378 -6.10 16.35 -23.16
C THR A 378 -5.66 15.08 -23.90
N GLN A 379 -4.66 14.37 -23.37
CA GLN A 379 -4.14 13.13 -23.95
C GLN A 379 -5.19 12.02 -23.94
N SER A 380 -5.85 11.78 -22.79
CA SER A 380 -6.84 10.70 -22.67
C SER A 380 -8.07 10.94 -23.56
N THR A 381 -8.52 12.18 -23.70
CA THR A 381 -9.62 12.55 -24.59
C THR A 381 -9.25 12.33 -26.06
N SER A 382 -8.05 12.80 -26.47
CA SER A 382 -7.56 12.60 -27.83
C SER A 382 -7.37 11.11 -28.15
N ASN A 383 -6.73 10.35 -27.22
CA ASN A 383 -6.50 8.92 -27.39
C ASN A 383 -7.82 8.14 -27.49
N LEU A 384 -8.80 8.44 -26.63
CA LEU A 384 -10.10 7.76 -26.69
C LEU A 384 -10.79 8.03 -28.03
N ARG A 385 -10.84 9.28 -28.49
CA ARG A 385 -11.43 9.63 -29.77
C ARG A 385 -10.74 8.92 -30.94
N ASN A 386 -9.41 8.98 -30.98
CA ASN A 386 -8.63 8.35 -32.04
C ASN A 386 -8.80 6.81 -32.05
N ASN A 387 -8.81 6.19 -30.87
CA ASN A 387 -8.97 4.73 -30.76
C ASN A 387 -10.41 4.28 -31.09
N ILE A 388 -11.43 5.09 -30.85
CA ILE A 388 -12.80 4.81 -31.32
C ILE A 388 -12.86 4.85 -32.84
N VAL A 389 -12.31 5.89 -33.48
CA VAL A 389 -12.27 6.00 -34.95
C VAL A 389 -11.47 4.84 -35.56
N ALA A 390 -10.31 4.52 -34.98
CA ALA A 390 -9.49 3.38 -35.41
C ALA A 390 -10.26 2.05 -35.29
N LEU A 391 -10.96 1.83 -34.18
CA LEU A 391 -11.75 0.62 -33.96
C LEU A 391 -12.88 0.48 -35.01
N GLU A 392 -13.61 1.54 -35.31
CA GLU A 392 -14.64 1.54 -36.36
C GLU A 392 -14.07 1.21 -37.73
N ALA A 393 -12.94 1.81 -38.09
CA ALA A 393 -12.26 1.55 -39.36
C ALA A 393 -11.75 0.10 -39.43
N GLN A 394 -11.15 -0.43 -38.36
CA GLN A 394 -10.64 -1.80 -38.35
C GLN A 394 -11.78 -2.84 -38.31
N GLU A 395 -12.92 -2.54 -37.69
CA GLU A 395 -14.11 -3.40 -37.75
C GLU A 395 -14.62 -3.53 -39.19
N SER A 396 -14.75 -2.40 -39.89
CA SER A 396 -15.16 -2.38 -41.31
C SER A 396 -14.15 -3.12 -42.19
N ASN A 397 -12.85 -2.88 -41.99
CA ASN A 397 -11.79 -3.57 -42.74
C ASN A 397 -11.81 -5.09 -42.51
N MET A 398 -12.02 -5.53 -41.28
CA MET A 398 -12.13 -6.95 -40.96
C MET A 398 -13.34 -7.60 -41.64
N GLN A 399 -14.49 -6.92 -41.66
CA GLN A 399 -15.68 -7.40 -42.35
C GLN A 399 -15.44 -7.52 -43.84
N LEU A 400 -14.83 -6.51 -44.48
CA LEU A 400 -14.52 -6.52 -45.90
C LEU A 400 -13.50 -7.62 -46.21
N ALA A 401 -12.45 -7.78 -45.42
CA ALA A 401 -11.45 -8.85 -45.61
C ALA A 401 -12.10 -10.24 -45.48
N GLN A 402 -13.07 -10.40 -44.59
CA GLN A 402 -13.84 -11.65 -44.48
C GLN A 402 -14.69 -11.94 -45.72
N GLU A 403 -15.30 -10.92 -46.30
CA GLU A 403 -16.08 -11.06 -47.58
C GLU A 403 -15.17 -11.41 -48.75
N VAL A 404 -14.01 -10.75 -48.85
CA VAL A 404 -12.99 -11.05 -49.89
C VAL A 404 -12.50 -12.48 -49.73
N TYR A 405 -12.16 -12.90 -48.52
CA TYR A 405 -11.72 -14.31 -48.26
C TYR A 405 -12.82 -15.31 -48.65
N ASN A 406 -14.06 -15.11 -48.24
CA ASN A 406 -15.17 -16.00 -48.56
C ASN A 406 -15.40 -16.10 -50.06
N THR A 407 -15.36 -14.96 -50.76
CA THR A 407 -15.53 -14.91 -52.21
C THR A 407 -14.37 -15.63 -52.95
N THR A 408 -13.15 -15.39 -52.52
CA THR A 408 -11.94 -16.03 -53.08
C THR A 408 -11.97 -17.54 -52.84
N GLN A 409 -12.43 -17.99 -51.67
CA GLN A 409 -12.59 -19.40 -51.36
C GLN A 409 -13.60 -20.09 -52.28
N ILE A 410 -14.74 -19.41 -52.57
CA ILE A 410 -15.72 -19.95 -53.54
C ILE A 410 -15.11 -20.04 -54.90
N LYS A 411 -14.44 -18.99 -55.41
CA LYS A 411 -13.77 -19.01 -56.72
C LYS A 411 -12.72 -20.15 -56.84
N TYR A 412 -11.95 -20.33 -55.76
CA TYR A 412 -10.96 -21.41 -55.71
C TYR A 412 -11.61 -22.79 -55.77
N LYS A 413 -12.68 -23.02 -55.06
CA LYS A 413 -13.46 -24.30 -55.10
C LYS A 413 -14.06 -24.59 -56.47
N GLU A 414 -14.55 -23.56 -57.16
CA GLU A 414 -15.12 -23.68 -58.52
C GLU A 414 -14.03 -23.75 -59.62
N GLY A 415 -12.75 -23.71 -59.23
CA GLY A 415 -11.63 -23.84 -60.19
C GLY A 415 -11.33 -22.60 -61.03
N VAL A 416 -11.95 -21.46 -60.70
CA VAL A 416 -11.75 -20.15 -61.42
C VAL A 416 -10.84 -19.21 -60.65
N GLY A 417 -10.36 -19.58 -59.45
CA GLY A 417 -9.43 -18.83 -58.62
C GLY A 417 -8.10 -19.59 -58.42
N SER A 418 -7.02 -18.88 -58.14
CA SER A 418 -5.72 -19.49 -57.86
C SER A 418 -5.47 -19.69 -56.35
N SER A 419 -4.61 -20.67 -56.00
CA SER A 419 -4.14 -20.88 -54.63
C SER A 419 -3.35 -19.68 -54.07
N VAL A 420 -2.74 -18.88 -54.97
CA VAL A 420 -2.03 -17.64 -54.56
C VAL A 420 -3.01 -16.57 -54.15
N GLU A 421 -4.11 -16.39 -54.91
CA GLU A 421 -5.18 -15.44 -54.50
C GLU A 421 -5.78 -15.86 -53.17
N MET A 422 -6.04 -17.15 -52.94
CA MET A 422 -6.56 -17.68 -51.70
C MET A 422 -5.60 -17.41 -50.51
N SER A 423 -4.29 -17.64 -50.69
CA SER A 423 -3.28 -17.37 -49.69
C SER A 423 -3.20 -15.88 -49.32
N ASN A 424 -3.27 -15.01 -50.34
CA ASN A 424 -3.25 -13.56 -50.09
C ASN A 424 -4.50 -13.11 -49.33
N ALA A 425 -5.70 -13.54 -49.73
CA ALA A 425 -6.95 -13.20 -49.06
C ALA A 425 -6.98 -13.69 -47.60
N GLU A 426 -6.39 -14.85 -47.31
CA GLU A 426 -6.26 -15.35 -45.94
C GLU A 426 -5.29 -14.50 -45.12
N ASN A 427 -4.12 -14.14 -45.63
CA ASN A 427 -3.17 -13.27 -44.96
C ASN A 427 -3.76 -11.88 -44.67
N ASP A 428 -4.52 -11.32 -45.62
CA ASP A 428 -5.22 -10.04 -45.48
C ASP A 428 -6.27 -10.13 -44.39
N LEU A 429 -7.06 -11.22 -44.33
CA LEU A 429 -8.04 -11.46 -43.27
C LEU A 429 -7.38 -11.58 -41.91
N LEU A 430 -6.32 -12.35 -41.75
CA LEU A 430 -5.59 -12.50 -40.49
C LEU A 430 -5.02 -11.15 -40.02
N THR A 431 -4.47 -10.38 -40.93
CA THR A 431 -3.94 -9.03 -40.64
C THR A 431 -5.05 -8.11 -40.19
N ALA A 432 -6.20 -8.09 -40.89
CA ALA A 432 -7.35 -7.29 -40.51
C ALA A 432 -7.93 -7.68 -39.13
N GLN A 433 -8.00 -8.99 -38.85
CA GLN A 433 -8.45 -9.51 -37.55
C GLN A 433 -7.51 -9.08 -36.41
N ASN A 434 -6.19 -9.19 -36.60
CA ASN A 434 -5.21 -8.76 -35.60
C ASN A 434 -5.27 -7.25 -35.34
N ASN A 435 -5.42 -6.45 -36.41
CA ASN A 435 -5.59 -5.00 -36.29
C ASN A 435 -6.87 -4.64 -35.52
N TYR A 436 -7.98 -5.34 -35.81
CA TYR A 436 -9.26 -5.14 -35.11
C TYR A 436 -9.13 -5.46 -33.60
N PHE A 437 -8.52 -6.59 -33.21
CA PHE A 437 -8.36 -6.94 -31.78
C PHE A 437 -7.43 -5.97 -31.05
N THR A 438 -6.38 -5.50 -31.72
CA THR A 438 -5.49 -4.48 -31.19
C THR A 438 -6.24 -3.15 -30.97
N ALA A 439 -7.03 -2.72 -31.96
CA ALA A 439 -7.85 -1.51 -31.85
C ALA A 439 -8.91 -1.65 -30.76
N LEU A 440 -9.56 -2.81 -30.61
CA LEU A 440 -10.56 -3.09 -29.57
C LEU A 440 -9.95 -3.01 -28.18
N TYR A 441 -8.78 -3.61 -27.96
CA TYR A 441 -8.04 -3.50 -26.71
C TYR A 441 -7.65 -2.04 -26.42
N ASN A 442 -7.04 -1.35 -27.39
CA ASN A 442 -6.61 0.04 -27.22
C ASN A 442 -7.77 0.98 -26.90
N ALA A 443 -8.92 0.81 -27.55
CA ALA A 443 -10.11 1.61 -27.28
C ALA A 443 -10.66 1.32 -25.88
N SER A 444 -10.65 0.05 -25.42
CA SER A 444 -11.07 -0.33 -24.07
C SER A 444 -10.16 0.28 -23.00
N VAL A 445 -8.84 0.21 -23.19
CA VAL A 445 -7.85 0.82 -22.28
C VAL A 445 -8.00 2.35 -22.23
N SER A 446 -8.14 2.99 -23.41
CA SER A 446 -8.32 4.45 -23.49
C SER A 446 -9.58 4.93 -22.77
N ARG A 447 -10.65 4.13 -22.78
CA ARG A 447 -11.86 4.42 -22.00
C ARG A 447 -11.55 4.44 -20.49
N ILE A 448 -10.79 3.50 -19.97
CA ILE A 448 -10.42 3.46 -18.56
C ILE A 448 -9.53 4.67 -18.21
N ASP A 449 -8.53 4.97 -19.06
CA ASP A 449 -7.66 6.14 -18.86
C ASP A 449 -8.45 7.46 -18.90
N TYR A 450 -9.45 7.57 -19.77
CA TYR A 450 -10.36 8.72 -19.83
C TYR A 450 -11.18 8.84 -18.53
N LEU A 451 -11.79 7.76 -18.05
CA LEU A 451 -12.56 7.76 -16.80
C LEU A 451 -11.69 8.14 -15.60
N LYS A 452 -10.45 7.63 -15.54
CA LYS A 452 -9.46 8.03 -14.52
C LYS A 452 -9.14 9.52 -14.62
N ALA A 453 -8.83 10.02 -15.82
CA ALA A 453 -8.46 11.42 -16.04
C ALA A 453 -9.54 12.41 -15.60
N TYR A 454 -10.79 12.01 -15.68
CA TYR A 454 -11.95 12.78 -15.23
C TYR A 454 -12.44 12.46 -13.82
N GLY A 455 -11.72 11.62 -13.05
CA GLY A 455 -12.06 11.25 -11.67
C GLY A 455 -13.35 10.44 -11.53
N LYS A 456 -13.69 9.61 -12.53
CA LYS A 456 -14.94 8.81 -12.58
C LYS A 456 -14.74 7.30 -12.33
N LEU A 457 -13.58 6.91 -11.79
CA LEU A 457 -13.25 5.53 -11.46
C LEU A 457 -13.41 5.19 -9.97
#